data_77be6760193d54f69775ea29f1bf558c
#
_entry.id   77be6760193d54f69775ea29f1bf558c
#
_cell.length_a   1.000
_cell.length_b   1.000
_cell.length_c   1.000
_cell.angle_alpha   90.00
_cell.angle_beta   90.00
_cell.angle_gamma   90.00
#
_symmetry.space_group_name_H-M   'P 1'
#
loop_
_entity.id
_entity.type
_entity.pdbx_description
1 polymer ?
#
loop_
_entity_poly.entity_id
_entity_poly.type
_entity_poly.pdbx_seq_one_letter_code
_entity_poly.pdbx_strand_id
1 'polypeptide(L)'
;LTKESVLNYFKDHDLVLLMDDFHYASEEMQIFMAQQFKDAIRKGLRIIIASLPHRVDDTIRTNPDLQGRISIIDMLAWSKTELEQIPQKGFEELEMDVPTEIIDVLAKESISSPQLMQLICLNICILAESRKLKGIDDSLIKDAFRFSTLNLDYDKVVKVIQKGKSS
;
A
#
# COMPACT_ATOMS: atom_id res chain seq x y z
N LEU A 1 27.95 11.31 17.24
CA LEU A 1 27.66 10.35 16.15
C LEU A 1 28.07 11.01 14.84
N THR A 2 29.02 10.48 14.11
CA THR A 2 29.44 10.99 12.81
C THR A 2 28.78 10.19 11.68
N LYS A 3 28.67 10.79 10.48
CA LYS A 3 28.17 10.07 9.29
C LYS A 3 28.97 8.77 9.06
N GLU A 4 30.27 8.81 9.27
CA GLU A 4 31.15 7.69 9.03
C GLU A 4 30.93 6.54 10.04
N SER A 5 30.75 6.88 11.33
CA SER A 5 30.45 5.88 12.35
C SER A 5 29.11 5.16 12.10
N VAL A 6 28.11 5.88 11.57
CA VAL A 6 26.83 5.28 11.20
C VAL A 6 26.99 4.34 10.01
N LEU A 7 27.68 4.77 8.95
CA LEU A 7 27.91 3.94 7.76
C LEU A 7 28.66 2.65 8.09
N ASN A 8 29.73 2.75 8.91
CA ASN A 8 30.48 1.58 9.35
C ASN A 8 29.60 0.63 10.17
N TYR A 9 28.77 1.16 11.06
CA TYR A 9 27.85 0.34 11.84
C TYR A 9 26.88 -0.44 10.94
N PHE A 10 26.28 0.21 9.94
CA PHE A 10 25.39 -0.48 9.00
C PHE A 10 26.12 -1.57 8.22
N LYS A 11 27.34 -1.31 7.79
CA LYS A 11 28.16 -2.26 7.04
C LYS A 11 28.59 -3.45 7.90
N ASP A 12 29.09 -3.19 9.10
CA ASP A 12 29.60 -4.23 10.00
C ASP A 12 28.51 -5.19 10.50
N HIS A 13 27.26 -4.71 10.55
CA HIS A 13 26.11 -5.49 10.98
C HIS A 13 25.21 -5.96 9.81
N ASP A 14 25.65 -5.77 8.57
CA ASP A 14 24.90 -6.14 7.36
C ASP A 14 23.46 -5.57 7.31
N LEU A 15 23.26 -4.33 7.76
CA LEU A 15 21.96 -3.68 7.86
C LEU A 15 21.54 -3.03 6.55
N VAL A 16 20.23 -2.87 6.39
CA VAL A 16 19.59 -2.12 5.31
C VAL A 16 18.83 -0.94 5.92
N LEU A 17 19.01 0.26 5.36
CA LEU A 17 18.22 1.42 5.72
C LEU A 17 16.90 1.37 4.97
N LEU A 18 15.78 1.27 5.71
CA LEU A 18 14.44 1.38 5.15
C LEU A 18 13.90 2.78 5.45
N MET A 19 13.46 3.47 4.41
CA MET A 19 12.79 4.77 4.50
C MET A 19 11.39 4.63 3.93
N ASP A 20 10.41 4.70 4.80
CA ASP A 20 9.00 4.67 4.42
C ASP A 20 8.46 6.08 4.22
N ASP A 21 7.43 6.20 3.39
CA ASP A 21 6.73 7.46 3.15
C ASP A 21 7.63 8.65 2.73
N PHE A 22 8.71 8.37 2.00
CA PHE A 22 9.70 9.38 1.59
C PHE A 22 9.09 10.58 0.82
N HIS A 23 7.93 10.38 0.23
CA HIS A 23 7.18 11.42 -0.47
C HIS A 23 6.65 12.55 0.43
N TYR A 24 6.63 12.38 1.76
CA TYR A 24 6.30 13.46 2.69
C TYR A 24 7.46 14.41 2.97
N ALA A 25 8.68 14.03 2.63
CA ALA A 25 9.81 14.94 2.74
C ALA A 25 9.65 16.11 1.75
N SER A 26 10.06 17.32 2.15
CA SER A 26 10.09 18.46 1.24
C SER A 26 11.03 18.18 0.06
N GLU A 27 10.80 18.84 -1.09
CA GLU A 27 11.65 18.69 -2.26
C GLU A 27 13.13 18.99 -1.95
N GLU A 28 13.39 20.04 -1.18
CA GLU A 28 14.75 20.38 -0.72
C GLU A 28 15.38 19.25 0.09
N MET A 29 14.61 18.62 0.97
CA MET A 29 15.07 17.48 1.77
C MET A 29 15.32 16.25 0.90
N GLN A 30 14.46 15.99 -0.07
CA GLN A 30 14.63 14.87 -1.01
C GLN A 30 15.92 15.03 -1.82
N ILE A 31 16.19 16.25 -2.34
CA ILE A 31 17.42 16.58 -3.07
C ILE A 31 18.64 16.39 -2.16
N PHE A 32 18.59 16.93 -0.94
CA PHE A 32 19.67 16.79 0.02
C PHE A 32 19.97 15.33 0.34
N MET A 33 18.93 14.54 0.62
CA MET A 33 19.08 13.10 0.90
C MET A 33 19.61 12.33 -0.30
N ALA A 34 19.16 12.62 -1.51
CA ALA A 34 19.67 11.98 -2.73
C ALA A 34 21.20 12.17 -2.89
N GLN A 35 21.70 13.36 -2.59
CA GLN A 35 23.15 13.64 -2.58
C GLN A 35 23.87 12.81 -1.51
N GLN A 36 23.29 12.71 -0.29
CA GLN A 36 23.86 11.89 0.78
C GLN A 36 23.87 10.41 0.45
N PHE A 37 22.83 9.91 -0.21
CA PHE A 37 22.72 8.51 -0.62
C PHE A 37 23.79 8.10 -1.62
N LYS A 38 24.14 8.98 -2.57
CA LYS A 38 25.23 8.73 -3.52
C LYS A 38 26.51 8.28 -2.82
N ASP A 39 26.95 9.06 -1.84
CA ASP A 39 28.16 8.76 -1.08
C ASP A 39 28.01 7.52 -0.21
N ALA A 40 26.86 7.37 0.44
CA ALA A 40 26.58 6.26 1.33
C ALA A 40 26.54 4.91 0.58
N ILE A 41 25.88 4.88 -0.59
CA ILE A 41 25.81 3.68 -1.45
C ILE A 41 27.20 3.31 -1.97
N ARG A 42 28.02 4.29 -2.35
CA ARG A 42 29.43 4.03 -2.75
C ARG A 42 30.27 3.40 -1.62
N LYS A 43 29.93 3.69 -0.38
CA LYS A 43 30.56 3.11 0.82
C LYS A 43 29.94 1.80 1.27
N GLY A 44 28.94 1.28 0.52
CA GLY A 44 28.32 -0.02 0.76
C GLY A 44 27.02 0.01 1.55
N LEU A 45 26.43 1.20 1.83
CA LEU A 45 25.10 1.26 2.43
C LEU A 45 24.05 0.76 1.45
N ARG A 46 23.15 -0.09 1.92
CA ARG A 46 21.97 -0.54 1.19
C ARG A 46 20.76 0.22 1.69
N ILE A 47 19.97 0.75 0.75
CA ILE A 47 18.81 1.61 1.06
C ILE A 47 17.60 1.09 0.31
N ILE A 48 16.47 0.98 0.99
CA ILE A 48 15.15 0.74 0.41
C ILE A 48 14.31 1.98 0.70
N ILE A 49 13.69 2.54 -0.33
CA ILE A 49 12.81 3.69 -0.21
C ILE A 49 11.43 3.29 -0.69
N ALA A 50 10.43 3.38 0.19
CA ALA A 50 9.03 3.23 -0.15
C ALA A 50 8.39 4.60 -0.35
N SER A 51 7.65 4.74 -1.44
CA SER A 51 7.07 6.02 -1.83
C SER A 51 5.92 5.86 -2.80
N LEU A 52 5.04 6.86 -2.87
CA LEU A 52 4.00 6.91 -3.88
C LEU A 52 4.57 7.29 -5.26
N PRO A 53 4.17 6.58 -6.34
CA PRO A 53 4.81 6.71 -7.66
C PRO A 53 4.76 8.12 -8.27
N HIS A 54 3.79 8.94 -7.91
CA HIS A 54 3.57 10.25 -8.54
C HIS A 54 4.27 11.44 -7.84
N ARG A 55 5.04 11.21 -6.77
CA ARG A 55 5.63 12.30 -5.96
C ARG A 55 7.14 12.22 -5.75
N VAL A 56 7.76 11.09 -5.97
CA VAL A 56 9.20 10.89 -5.72
C VAL A 56 9.97 10.56 -7.00
N ASP A 57 9.25 10.26 -8.07
CA ASP A 57 9.85 9.79 -9.30
C ASP A 57 10.85 10.79 -9.89
N ASP A 58 10.59 12.09 -9.78
CA ASP A 58 11.44 13.07 -10.44
C ASP A 58 12.77 13.28 -9.72
N THR A 59 12.79 13.41 -8.40
CA THR A 59 14.03 13.80 -7.69
C THR A 59 15.05 12.66 -7.57
N ILE A 60 14.60 11.43 -7.36
CA ILE A 60 15.49 10.26 -7.21
C ILE A 60 15.73 9.57 -8.55
N ARG A 61 14.68 9.34 -9.35
CA ARG A 61 14.79 8.66 -10.66
C ARG A 61 15.55 9.50 -11.68
N THR A 62 15.36 10.80 -11.70
CA THR A 62 16.02 11.70 -12.65
C THR A 62 17.39 12.13 -12.19
N ASN A 63 17.81 11.79 -10.98
CA ASN A 63 19.12 12.16 -10.48
C ASN A 63 20.22 11.40 -11.24
N PRO A 64 21.03 12.08 -12.08
CA PRO A 64 22.07 11.44 -12.88
C PRO A 64 23.11 10.69 -12.04
N ASP A 65 23.30 11.14 -10.81
CA ASP A 65 24.26 10.59 -9.87
C ASP A 65 23.85 9.23 -9.28
N LEU A 66 22.57 8.92 -9.32
CA LEU A 66 21.99 7.65 -8.86
C LEU A 66 21.67 6.69 -10.01
N GLN A 67 21.74 7.15 -11.25
CA GLN A 67 21.50 6.29 -12.41
C GLN A 67 22.45 5.08 -12.42
N GLY A 68 21.90 3.91 -12.74
CA GLY A 68 22.62 2.64 -12.72
C GLY A 68 22.87 2.05 -11.31
N ARG A 69 22.36 2.69 -10.25
CA ARG A 69 22.46 2.22 -8.86
C ARG A 69 21.11 2.03 -8.19
N ILE A 70 20.04 2.36 -8.89
CA ILE A 70 18.67 2.21 -8.41
C ILE A 70 18.04 1.04 -9.16
N SER A 71 17.39 0.16 -8.40
CA SER A 71 16.44 -0.81 -8.92
C SER A 71 15.05 -0.37 -8.48
N ILE A 72 14.15 -0.22 -9.45
CA ILE A 72 12.77 0.21 -9.18
C ILE A 72 11.90 -1.04 -9.14
N ILE A 73 11.13 -1.18 -8.07
CA ILE A 73 10.12 -2.21 -7.91
C ILE A 73 8.77 -1.51 -7.89
N ASP A 74 8.05 -1.58 -8.98
CA ASP A 74 6.70 -1.03 -9.05
C ASP A 74 5.72 -2.01 -8.38
N MET A 75 5.06 -1.53 -7.32
CA MET A 75 3.96 -2.25 -6.68
C MET A 75 2.71 -2.04 -7.52
N LEU A 76 2.48 -2.96 -8.44
CA LEU A 76 1.33 -2.92 -9.34
C LEU A 76 0.02 -3.11 -8.58
N ALA A 77 -1.08 -2.63 -9.18
CA ALA A 77 -2.42 -2.91 -8.70
C ALA A 77 -2.65 -4.44 -8.61
N TRP A 78 -3.30 -4.89 -7.56
CA TRP A 78 -3.58 -6.30 -7.36
C TRP A 78 -4.52 -6.81 -8.45
N SER A 79 -4.20 -7.96 -8.99
CA SER A 79 -5.08 -8.69 -9.90
C SER A 79 -6.30 -9.22 -9.13
N LYS A 80 -7.35 -9.55 -9.88
CA LYS A 80 -8.55 -10.17 -9.31
C LYS A 80 -8.22 -11.44 -8.52
N THR A 81 -7.38 -12.31 -9.07
CA THR A 81 -6.98 -13.57 -8.42
C THR A 81 -6.21 -13.37 -7.11
N GLU A 82 -5.39 -12.32 -7.04
CA GLU A 82 -4.71 -11.97 -5.79
C GLU A 82 -5.69 -11.43 -4.75
N LEU A 83 -6.63 -10.59 -5.17
CA LEU A 83 -7.68 -10.08 -4.28
C LEU A 83 -8.58 -11.19 -3.72
N GLU A 84 -8.94 -12.16 -4.52
CA GLU A 84 -9.78 -13.31 -4.11
C GLU A 84 -9.15 -14.13 -2.98
N GLN A 85 -7.81 -14.15 -2.86
CA GLN A 85 -7.13 -14.83 -1.77
C GLN A 85 -7.43 -14.24 -0.39
N ILE A 86 -7.75 -12.93 -0.32
CA ILE A 86 -8.06 -12.27 0.95
C ILE A 86 -9.32 -12.84 1.58
N PRO A 87 -10.50 -12.81 0.92
CA PRO A 87 -11.72 -13.41 1.46
C PRO A 87 -11.62 -14.93 1.60
N GLN A 88 -11.00 -15.63 0.66
CA GLN A 88 -10.85 -17.08 0.74
C GLN A 88 -10.16 -17.49 2.04
N LYS A 89 -8.97 -16.96 2.31
CA LYS A 89 -8.22 -17.29 3.53
C LYS A 89 -8.88 -16.72 4.79
N GLY A 90 -9.42 -15.50 4.74
CA GLY A 90 -10.02 -14.86 5.90
C GLY A 90 -11.32 -15.55 6.35
N PHE A 91 -12.19 -15.89 5.43
CA PHE A 91 -13.45 -16.59 5.77
C PHE A 91 -13.23 -18.05 6.13
N GLU A 92 -12.26 -18.73 5.49
CA GLU A 92 -11.85 -20.08 5.87
C GLU A 92 -11.35 -20.14 7.32
N GLU A 93 -10.49 -19.21 7.72
CA GLU A 93 -9.96 -19.11 9.10
C GLU A 93 -11.09 -18.85 10.13
N LEU A 94 -12.15 -18.17 9.71
CA LEU A 94 -13.32 -17.88 10.55
C LEU A 94 -14.41 -18.96 10.45
N GLU A 95 -14.14 -20.08 9.77
CA GLU A 95 -15.10 -21.16 9.53
C GLU A 95 -16.43 -20.66 8.90
N MET A 96 -16.33 -19.61 8.07
CA MET A 96 -17.47 -19.06 7.35
C MET A 96 -17.52 -19.63 5.93
N ASP A 97 -18.63 -20.27 5.59
CA ASP A 97 -18.86 -20.75 4.23
C ASP A 97 -19.36 -19.61 3.33
N VAL A 98 -18.57 -19.31 2.30
CA VAL A 98 -18.84 -18.21 1.38
C VAL A 98 -18.81 -18.73 -0.05
N PRO A 99 -19.93 -18.61 -0.80
CA PRO A 99 -19.97 -19.00 -2.20
C PRO A 99 -18.93 -18.28 -3.07
N THR A 100 -18.37 -18.99 -4.04
CA THR A 100 -17.36 -18.45 -4.95
C THR A 100 -17.88 -17.23 -5.72
N GLU A 101 -19.15 -17.20 -6.05
CA GLU A 101 -19.81 -16.08 -6.73
C GLU A 101 -19.76 -14.80 -5.90
N ILE A 102 -19.85 -14.92 -4.59
CA ILE A 102 -19.71 -13.77 -3.66
C ILE A 102 -18.28 -13.28 -3.67
N ILE A 103 -17.30 -14.17 -3.60
CA ILE A 103 -15.88 -13.81 -3.66
C ILE A 103 -15.57 -13.06 -4.96
N ASP A 104 -16.14 -13.49 -6.08
CA ASP A 104 -16.01 -12.83 -7.38
C ASP A 104 -16.57 -11.39 -7.35
N VAL A 105 -17.73 -11.19 -6.74
CA VAL A 105 -18.34 -9.86 -6.55
C VAL A 105 -17.47 -8.98 -5.68
N LEU A 106 -16.98 -9.49 -4.54
CA LEU A 106 -16.10 -8.75 -3.64
C LEU A 106 -14.83 -8.30 -4.34
N ALA A 107 -14.21 -9.16 -5.16
CA ALA A 107 -13.01 -8.85 -5.90
C ALA A 107 -13.22 -7.75 -6.96
N LYS A 108 -14.38 -7.77 -7.64
CA LYS A 108 -14.75 -6.72 -8.61
C LYS A 108 -14.97 -5.37 -7.93
N GLU A 109 -15.72 -5.36 -6.84
CA GLU A 109 -16.06 -4.13 -6.12
C GLU A 109 -14.88 -3.52 -5.35
N SER A 110 -13.82 -4.31 -5.11
CA SER A 110 -12.61 -3.83 -4.45
C SER A 110 -11.68 -3.00 -5.34
N ILE A 111 -11.96 -2.89 -6.64
CA ILE A 111 -11.26 -2.02 -7.60
C ILE A 111 -9.73 -2.13 -7.47
N SER A 112 -9.20 -3.34 -7.52
CA SER A 112 -7.75 -3.63 -7.36
C SER A 112 -7.12 -3.16 -6.04
N SER A 113 -7.93 -2.81 -5.03
CA SER A 113 -7.46 -2.35 -3.72
C SER A 113 -7.57 -3.45 -2.66
N PRO A 114 -6.45 -4.02 -2.19
CA PRO A 114 -6.45 -5.00 -1.11
C PRO A 114 -6.98 -4.42 0.20
N GLN A 115 -6.74 -3.13 0.45
CA GLN A 115 -7.26 -2.44 1.64
C GLN A 115 -8.79 -2.36 1.61
N LEU A 116 -9.38 -2.03 0.46
CA LEU A 116 -10.83 -1.99 0.31
C LEU A 116 -11.43 -3.39 0.45
N MET A 117 -10.81 -4.41 -0.15
CA MET A 117 -11.21 -5.80 0.02
C MET A 117 -11.23 -6.21 1.49
N GLN A 118 -10.17 -5.95 2.24
CA GLN A 118 -10.11 -6.26 3.66
C GLN A 118 -11.19 -5.53 4.46
N LEU A 119 -11.44 -4.25 4.16
CA LEU A 119 -12.48 -3.47 4.83
C LEU A 119 -13.87 -4.03 4.57
N ILE A 120 -14.18 -4.41 3.33
CA ILE A 120 -15.46 -5.03 2.98
C ILE A 120 -15.62 -6.37 3.72
N CYS A 121 -14.61 -7.24 3.68
CA CYS A 121 -14.63 -8.53 4.39
C CYS A 121 -14.83 -8.36 5.89
N LEU A 122 -14.10 -7.41 6.51
CA LEU A 122 -14.26 -7.09 7.93
C LEU A 122 -15.70 -6.66 8.27
N ASN A 123 -16.28 -5.77 7.45
CA ASN A 123 -17.68 -5.34 7.66
C ASN A 123 -18.69 -6.48 7.49
N ILE A 124 -18.44 -7.41 6.56
CA ILE A 124 -19.24 -8.64 6.42
C ILE A 124 -19.20 -9.43 7.73
N CYS A 125 -18.01 -9.69 8.28
CA CYS A 125 -17.84 -10.44 9.53
C CYS A 125 -18.54 -9.75 10.70
N ILE A 126 -18.35 -8.45 10.88
CA ILE A 126 -18.97 -7.66 11.96
C ILE A 126 -20.52 -7.71 11.87
N LEU A 127 -21.05 -7.54 10.65
CA LEU A 127 -22.50 -7.58 10.45
C LEU A 127 -23.08 -8.98 10.63
N ALA A 128 -22.38 -10.01 10.15
CA ALA A 128 -22.81 -11.41 10.35
C ALA A 128 -22.87 -11.75 11.83
N GLU A 129 -21.83 -11.40 12.59
CA GLU A 129 -21.78 -11.59 14.04
C GLU A 129 -22.91 -10.84 14.75
N SER A 130 -23.09 -9.55 14.45
CA SER A 130 -24.12 -8.71 15.08
C SER A 130 -25.55 -9.22 14.84
N ARG A 131 -25.78 -9.83 13.68
CA ARG A 131 -27.07 -10.41 13.27
C ARG A 131 -27.19 -11.90 13.62
N LYS A 132 -26.13 -12.50 14.18
CA LYS A 132 -26.05 -13.96 14.49
C LYS A 132 -26.34 -14.84 13.26
N LEU A 133 -25.89 -14.40 12.10
CA LEU A 133 -26.04 -15.14 10.85
C LEU A 133 -24.95 -16.20 10.73
N LYS A 134 -25.32 -17.40 10.28
CA LYS A 134 -24.36 -18.47 9.98
C LYS A 134 -23.87 -18.47 8.54
N GLY A 135 -24.46 -17.66 7.68
CA GLY A 135 -24.13 -17.58 6.26
C GLY A 135 -24.18 -16.15 5.77
N ILE A 136 -23.64 -15.92 4.58
CA ILE A 136 -23.62 -14.64 3.90
C ILE A 136 -24.73 -14.59 2.87
N ASP A 137 -25.61 -13.60 2.99
CA ASP A 137 -26.66 -13.33 2.03
C ASP A 137 -26.44 -12.00 1.29
N ASP A 138 -27.21 -11.76 0.22
CA ASP A 138 -27.11 -10.53 -0.59
C ASP A 138 -27.41 -9.25 0.20
N SER A 139 -28.25 -9.32 1.23
CA SER A 139 -28.59 -8.20 2.09
C SER A 139 -27.38 -7.79 2.94
N LEU A 140 -26.70 -8.79 3.51
CA LEU A 140 -25.49 -8.59 4.30
C LEU A 140 -24.38 -7.95 3.47
N ILE A 141 -24.20 -8.41 2.23
CA ILE A 141 -23.19 -7.88 1.31
C ILE A 141 -23.49 -6.41 0.97
N LYS A 142 -24.73 -6.09 0.62
CA LYS A 142 -25.13 -4.71 0.32
C LYS A 142 -24.87 -3.76 1.49
N ASP A 143 -25.19 -4.21 2.70
CA ASP A 143 -24.95 -3.43 3.90
C ASP A 143 -23.45 -3.28 4.17
N ALA A 144 -22.64 -4.33 4.00
CA ALA A 144 -21.20 -4.27 4.15
C ALA A 144 -20.54 -3.26 3.17
N PHE A 145 -20.96 -3.26 1.92
CA PHE A 145 -20.52 -2.26 0.94
C PHE A 145 -20.88 -0.85 1.37
N ARG A 146 -22.11 -0.63 1.82
CA ARG A 146 -22.56 0.68 2.31
C ARG A 146 -21.75 1.15 3.50
N PHE A 147 -21.47 0.29 4.47
CA PHE A 147 -20.63 0.62 5.62
C PHE A 147 -19.17 0.90 5.19
N SER A 148 -18.64 0.15 4.23
CA SER A 148 -17.28 0.36 3.74
C SER A 148 -17.12 1.71 3.04
N THR A 149 -18.12 2.14 2.27
CA THR A 149 -18.12 3.45 1.61
C THR A 149 -18.28 4.62 2.59
N LEU A 150 -19.01 4.45 3.67
CA LEU A 150 -19.16 5.48 4.71
C LEU A 150 -17.89 5.66 5.54
N ASN A 151 -17.11 4.61 5.73
CA ASN A 151 -15.85 4.61 6.47
C ASN A 151 -14.63 5.00 5.60
N LEU A 152 -14.74 4.97 4.30
CA LEU A 152 -13.79 5.60 3.41
C LEU A 152 -13.99 7.11 3.54
N ASP A 153 -12.93 7.81 3.92
CA ASP A 153 -12.88 9.27 3.99
C ASP A 153 -13.28 9.86 2.63
N TYR A 154 -14.58 9.97 2.39
CA TYR A 154 -15.19 10.38 1.12
C TYR A 154 -14.61 11.70 0.64
N ASP A 155 -14.25 12.58 1.59
CA ASP A 155 -13.60 13.86 1.31
C ASP A 155 -12.23 13.74 0.63
N LYS A 156 -11.46 12.69 0.93
CA LYS A 156 -10.15 12.47 0.27
C LYS A 156 -10.32 11.97 -1.15
N VAL A 157 -11.25 11.06 -1.38
CA VAL A 157 -11.54 10.50 -2.71
C VAL A 157 -12.14 11.58 -3.63
N VAL A 158 -13.08 12.37 -3.14
CA VAL A 158 -13.69 13.49 -3.89
C VAL A 158 -12.64 14.56 -4.24
N LYS A 159 -11.74 14.91 -3.33
CA LYS A 159 -10.65 15.87 -3.60
C LYS A 159 -9.67 15.38 -4.67
N VAL A 160 -9.38 14.09 -4.72
CA VAL A 160 -8.52 13.49 -5.75
C VAL A 160 -9.20 13.52 -7.12
N ILE A 161 -10.48 13.15 -7.18
CA ILE A 161 -11.27 13.18 -8.44
C ILE A 161 -11.45 14.61 -8.96
N GLN A 162 -11.66 15.58 -8.08
CA GLN A 162 -11.80 17.00 -8.49
C GLN A 162 -10.48 17.60 -8.98
N LYS A 163 -9.34 17.24 -8.38
CA LYS A 163 -8.01 17.67 -8.86
C LYS A 163 -7.63 17.05 -10.21
N GLY A 164 -8.03 15.81 -10.48
CA GLY A 164 -7.77 15.14 -11.76
C GLY A 164 -8.61 15.67 -12.93
N LYS A 165 -9.67 16.46 -12.69
CA LYS A 165 -10.49 17.10 -13.73
C LYS A 165 -10.05 18.53 -14.07
N SER A 166 -9.04 19.06 -13.37
CA SER A 166 -8.54 20.44 -13.54
C SER A 166 -7.16 20.48 -14.23
N SER A 167 -6.75 19.39 -14.86
CA SER A 167 -5.49 19.30 -15.64
C SER A 167 -5.80 19.00 -17.09
#